data_cf81ef63a3f06a606aaf9b354708e54d
#
_entry.id   cf81ef63a3f06a606aaf9b354708e54d
#
_cell.length_a   1.000
_cell.length_b   1.000
_cell.length_c   1.000
_cell.angle_alpha   90.00
_cell.angle_beta   90.00
_cell.angle_gamma   90.00
#
_symmetry.space_group_name_H-M   'P 1'
#
loop_
_entity.id
_entity.type
_entity.pdbx_description
1 polymer ?
#
loop_
_entity_poly.entity_id
_entity_poly.type
_entity_poly.pdbx_seq_one_letter_code
_entity_poly.pdbx_strand_id
1 'polypeptide(L)'
;MGLALFCLIFGFSVGYLWRDSQTEKIKKEKTKVKNRNIYLSYNERQRAKIYHQNDAERIRELNLLSTNESKFMRLLQYQFTEHKIIIKDKRFYIADQDYYPIAIFEYRDGTKELKVKDNEDGIPVFLYKAILSSESISEDKLSLNIG
;
A
#
# COMPACT_ATOMS: atom_id res chain seq x y z
N MET A 1 30.83 42.81 -25.87
CA MET A 1 29.61 42.55 -25.06
C MET A 1 28.68 41.52 -25.70
N GLY A 2 28.58 41.36 -27.01
CA GLY A 2 27.64 40.44 -27.68
C GLY A 2 27.94 38.97 -27.49
N LEU A 3 29.20 38.57 -27.40
CA LEU A 3 29.61 37.16 -27.33
C LEU A 3 29.21 36.49 -26.00
N ALA A 4 29.29 37.21 -24.89
CA ALA A 4 28.89 36.72 -23.57
C ALA A 4 27.37 36.45 -23.45
N LEU A 5 26.58 37.30 -24.11
CA LEU A 5 25.12 37.17 -24.12
C LEU A 5 24.66 35.96 -24.96
N PHE A 6 25.38 35.68 -26.05
CA PHE A 6 25.13 34.52 -26.91
C PHE A 6 25.44 33.20 -26.18
N CYS A 7 26.53 33.14 -25.41
CA CYS A 7 26.89 31.95 -24.60
C CYS A 7 25.87 31.69 -23.50
N LEU A 8 25.31 32.73 -22.88
CA LEU A 8 24.26 32.58 -21.84
C LEU A 8 22.96 32.02 -22.43
N ILE A 9 22.51 32.52 -23.59
CA ILE A 9 21.27 32.05 -24.23
C ILE A 9 21.46 30.58 -24.69
N PHE A 10 22.63 30.25 -25.26
CA PHE A 10 22.92 28.91 -25.75
C PHE A 10 23.02 27.88 -24.59
N GLY A 11 23.70 28.28 -23.51
CA GLY A 11 23.80 27.44 -22.30
C GLY A 11 22.45 27.15 -21.64
N PHE A 12 21.56 28.17 -21.60
CA PHE A 12 20.23 28.03 -21.05
C PHE A 12 19.34 27.12 -21.91
N SER A 13 19.42 27.26 -23.24
CA SER A 13 18.65 26.41 -24.17
C SER A 13 19.08 24.93 -24.10
N VAL A 14 20.37 24.64 -24.05
CA VAL A 14 20.89 23.28 -23.93
C VAL A 14 20.53 22.68 -22.58
N GLY A 15 20.63 23.42 -21.49
CA GLY A 15 20.25 22.97 -20.16
C GLY A 15 18.75 22.67 -20.03
N TYR A 16 17.90 23.46 -20.67
CA TYR A 16 16.46 23.25 -20.67
C TYR A 16 16.07 21.99 -21.45
N LEU A 17 16.62 21.77 -22.61
CA LEU A 17 16.38 20.58 -23.43
C LEU A 17 16.88 19.29 -22.73
N TRP A 18 18.00 19.37 -22.02
CA TRP A 18 18.53 18.22 -21.30
C TRP A 18 17.67 17.85 -20.08
N ARG A 19 17.16 18.85 -19.36
CA ARG A 19 16.24 18.64 -18.24
C ARG A 19 14.93 18.00 -18.68
N ASP A 20 14.40 18.41 -19.83
CA ASP A 20 13.13 17.88 -20.35
C ASP A 20 13.28 16.40 -20.77
N SER A 21 14.40 16.06 -21.42
CA SER A 21 14.75 14.68 -21.78
C SER A 21 14.91 13.74 -20.56
N GLN A 22 15.46 14.23 -19.45
CA GLN A 22 15.57 13.47 -18.21
C GLN A 22 14.19 13.24 -17.56
N THR A 23 13.33 14.26 -17.59
CA THR A 23 11.98 14.18 -16.99
C THR A 23 11.10 13.19 -17.77
N GLU A 24 11.22 13.12 -19.08
CA GLU A 24 10.52 12.12 -19.89
C GLU A 24 11.00 10.68 -19.61
N LYS A 25 12.30 10.46 -19.42
CA LYS A 25 12.84 9.15 -19.06
C LYS A 25 12.30 8.67 -17.72
N ILE A 26 12.28 9.53 -16.71
CA ILE A 26 11.73 9.23 -15.39
C ILE A 26 10.21 8.97 -15.45
N LYS A 27 9.45 9.72 -16.26
CA LYS A 27 8.03 9.45 -16.49
C LYS A 27 7.80 8.11 -17.18
N LYS A 28 8.59 7.78 -18.21
CA LYS A 28 8.50 6.51 -18.95
C LYS A 28 8.87 5.30 -18.07
N GLU A 29 9.86 5.44 -17.18
CA GLU A 29 10.19 4.39 -16.20
C GLU A 29 9.07 4.21 -15.15
N LYS A 30 8.55 5.30 -14.57
CA LYS A 30 7.42 5.22 -13.63
C LYS A 30 6.16 4.65 -14.28
N THR A 31 5.92 4.92 -15.55
CA THR A 31 4.75 4.36 -16.28
C THR A 31 4.98 2.89 -16.63
N LYS A 32 6.22 2.46 -16.95
CA LYS A 32 6.54 1.04 -17.15
C LYS A 32 6.43 0.21 -15.89
N VAL A 33 6.73 0.77 -14.72
CA VAL A 33 6.55 0.11 -13.43
C VAL A 33 5.06 -0.02 -13.09
N LYS A 34 4.22 0.95 -13.47
CA LYS A 34 2.78 0.95 -13.17
C LYS A 34 1.96 -0.05 -14.02
N ASN A 35 2.49 -0.49 -15.17
CA ASN A 35 1.78 -1.39 -16.10
C ASN A 35 2.38 -2.80 -16.19
N ARG A 36 3.22 -3.20 -15.26
CA ARG A 36 3.49 -4.62 -15.08
C ARG A 36 2.31 -5.22 -14.30
N ASN A 37 1.26 -5.60 -14.99
CA ASN A 37 0.48 -6.76 -14.58
C ASN A 37 1.47 -7.92 -14.61
N ILE A 38 2.16 -8.12 -13.50
CA ILE A 38 3.00 -9.28 -13.27
C ILE A 38 2.02 -10.44 -13.24
N TYR A 39 1.87 -11.12 -14.37
CA TYR A 39 1.22 -12.42 -14.39
C TYR A 39 2.12 -13.35 -13.58
N LEU A 40 1.88 -13.37 -12.27
CA LEU A 40 2.53 -14.30 -11.36
C LEU A 40 2.31 -15.71 -11.91
N SER A 41 3.37 -16.50 -11.96
CA SER A 41 3.26 -17.91 -12.28
C SER A 41 2.35 -18.60 -11.26
N TYR A 42 1.79 -19.75 -11.58
CA TYR A 42 0.93 -20.50 -10.66
C TYR A 42 1.59 -20.70 -9.27
N ASN A 43 2.88 -21.01 -9.25
CA ASN A 43 3.65 -21.21 -8.02
C ASN A 43 3.84 -19.92 -7.21
N GLU A 44 4.06 -18.80 -7.89
CA GLU A 44 4.16 -17.48 -7.25
C GLU A 44 2.80 -17.04 -6.68
N ARG A 45 1.71 -17.32 -7.38
CA ARG A 45 0.35 -17.10 -6.87
C ARG A 45 0.07 -17.92 -5.62
N GLN A 46 0.46 -19.19 -5.57
CA GLN A 46 0.26 -20.02 -4.39
C GLN A 46 1.10 -19.53 -3.19
N ARG A 47 2.30 -19.00 -3.42
CA ARG A 47 3.14 -18.40 -2.37
C ARG A 47 2.62 -17.05 -1.89
N ALA A 48 1.94 -16.30 -2.73
CA ALA A 48 1.34 -15.01 -2.40
C ALA A 48 0.06 -15.13 -1.55
N LYS A 49 -0.54 -16.33 -1.46
CA LYS A 49 -1.74 -16.54 -0.65
C LYS A 49 -1.42 -16.41 0.84
N ILE A 50 -2.27 -15.68 1.54
CA ILE A 50 -2.19 -15.52 2.98
C ILE A 50 -3.28 -16.34 3.64
N TYR A 51 -2.90 -17.31 4.45
CA TYR A 51 -3.82 -18.11 5.25
C TYR A 51 -3.12 -18.64 6.51
N HIS A 52 -3.89 -18.96 7.53
CA HIS A 52 -3.36 -19.67 8.68
C HIS A 52 -3.20 -21.16 8.33
N GLN A 53 -2.06 -21.74 8.70
CA GLN A 53 -1.81 -23.16 8.43
C GLN A 53 -2.74 -24.07 9.25
N ASN A 54 -3.14 -23.60 10.46
CA ASN A 54 -4.06 -24.31 11.34
C ASN A 54 -4.79 -23.34 12.28
N ASP A 55 -5.83 -23.82 12.96
CA ASP A 55 -6.61 -23.05 13.91
C ASP A 55 -5.81 -22.60 15.14
N ALA A 56 -4.80 -23.36 15.54
CA ALA A 56 -3.94 -22.99 16.68
C ALA A 56 -3.10 -21.74 16.35
N GLU A 57 -2.60 -21.62 15.12
CA GLU A 57 -1.91 -20.42 14.65
C GLU A 57 -2.85 -19.21 14.66
N ARG A 58 -4.06 -19.36 14.12
CA ARG A 58 -5.08 -18.31 14.15
C ARG A 58 -5.41 -17.84 15.56
N ILE A 59 -5.59 -18.76 16.50
CA ILE A 59 -5.89 -18.44 17.91
C ILE A 59 -4.69 -17.73 18.55
N ARG A 60 -3.47 -18.14 18.23
CA ARG A 60 -2.26 -17.49 18.74
C ARG A 60 -2.17 -16.06 18.26
N GLU A 61 -2.35 -15.80 16.97
CA GLU A 61 -2.32 -14.43 16.41
C GLU A 61 -3.41 -13.54 17.02
N LEU A 62 -4.62 -14.06 17.22
CA LEU A 62 -5.70 -13.33 17.88
C LEU A 62 -5.36 -12.97 19.34
N ASN A 63 -4.72 -13.88 20.07
CA ASN A 63 -4.34 -13.66 21.47
C ASN A 63 -3.17 -12.68 21.64
N LEU A 64 -2.39 -12.44 20.58
CA LEU A 64 -1.30 -11.44 20.58
C LEU A 64 -1.77 -10.01 20.38
N LEU A 65 -3.03 -9.81 20.02
CA LEU A 65 -3.59 -8.48 19.78
C LEU A 65 -3.82 -7.74 21.10
N SER A 66 -3.43 -6.46 21.11
CA SER A 66 -3.84 -5.54 22.17
C SER A 66 -5.35 -5.26 22.14
N THR A 67 -5.87 -4.63 23.18
CA THR A 67 -7.28 -4.22 23.24
C THR A 67 -7.64 -3.28 22.07
N ASN A 68 -6.77 -2.37 21.70
CA ASN A 68 -7.02 -1.41 20.61
C ASN A 68 -6.85 -2.08 19.24
N GLU A 69 -5.87 -2.95 19.05
CA GLU A 69 -5.73 -3.78 17.85
C GLU A 69 -6.98 -4.65 17.64
N SER A 70 -7.53 -5.22 18.71
CA SER A 70 -8.77 -6.01 18.65
C SER A 70 -9.99 -5.15 18.28
N LYS A 71 -10.07 -3.90 18.78
CA LYS A 71 -11.12 -2.95 18.36
C LYS A 71 -10.95 -2.58 16.89
N PHE A 72 -9.73 -2.29 16.47
CA PHE A 72 -9.42 -1.97 15.07
C PHE A 72 -9.79 -3.12 14.14
N MET A 73 -9.48 -4.35 14.50
CA MET A 73 -9.90 -5.55 13.76
C MET A 73 -11.42 -5.62 13.57
N ARG A 74 -12.20 -5.33 14.63
CA ARG A 74 -13.66 -5.32 14.53
C ARG A 74 -14.18 -4.24 13.58
N LEU A 75 -13.54 -3.07 13.55
CA LEU A 75 -13.86 -2.02 12.58
C LEU A 75 -13.58 -2.48 11.15
N LEU A 76 -12.45 -3.17 10.93
CA LEU A 76 -12.15 -3.78 9.63
C LEU A 76 -13.20 -4.83 9.25
N GLN A 77 -13.58 -5.71 10.17
CA GLN A 77 -14.62 -6.75 9.92
C GLN A 77 -15.96 -6.12 9.54
N TYR A 78 -16.31 -5.01 10.15
CA TYR A 78 -17.53 -4.28 9.83
C TYR A 78 -17.47 -3.64 8.43
N GLN A 79 -16.33 -3.12 8.04
CA GLN A 79 -16.17 -2.46 6.73
C GLN A 79 -15.97 -3.47 5.58
N PHE A 80 -15.28 -4.58 5.82
CA PHE A 80 -14.93 -5.57 4.79
C PHE A 80 -15.69 -6.89 4.96
N THR A 81 -17.02 -6.83 5.02
CA THR A 81 -17.90 -7.97 5.28
C THR A 81 -17.79 -9.10 4.25
N GLU A 82 -17.44 -8.77 3.01
CA GLU A 82 -17.33 -9.72 1.90
C GLU A 82 -15.92 -10.31 1.73
N HIS A 83 -14.99 -9.85 2.55
CA HIS A 83 -13.57 -10.22 2.46
C HIS A 83 -13.14 -10.99 3.71
N LYS A 84 -12.10 -11.81 3.53
CA LYS A 84 -11.48 -12.52 4.65
C LYS A 84 -10.44 -11.61 5.32
N ILE A 85 -10.48 -11.53 6.65
CA ILE A 85 -9.46 -10.83 7.41
C ILE A 85 -8.56 -11.84 8.07
N ILE A 86 -7.28 -11.80 7.72
CA ILE A 86 -6.24 -12.69 8.21
C ILE A 86 -5.23 -11.87 8.99
N ILE A 87 -4.91 -12.32 10.20
CA ILE A 87 -3.95 -11.65 11.06
C ILE A 87 -2.64 -12.44 10.97
N LYS A 88 -1.57 -11.72 10.70
CA LYS A 88 -0.23 -12.30 10.71
C LYS A 88 0.78 -11.22 11.10
N ASP A 89 1.63 -11.51 12.07
CA ASP A 89 2.66 -10.58 12.56
C ASP A 89 2.09 -9.20 12.95
N LYS A 90 0.91 -9.19 13.61
CA LYS A 90 0.16 -7.98 14.00
C LYS A 90 -0.31 -7.09 12.84
N ARG A 91 -0.32 -7.62 11.64
CA ARG A 91 -0.88 -6.98 10.45
C ARG A 91 -2.22 -7.63 10.09
N PHE A 92 -3.14 -6.83 9.58
CA PHE A 92 -4.47 -7.26 9.14
C PHE A 92 -4.49 -7.28 7.62
N TYR A 93 -4.51 -8.46 7.05
CA TYR A 93 -4.59 -8.66 5.62
C TYR A 93 -6.05 -8.80 5.20
N ILE A 94 -6.51 -7.90 4.34
CA ILE A 94 -7.80 -8.06 3.68
C ILE A 94 -7.56 -8.93 2.46
N ALA A 95 -8.17 -10.10 2.41
CA ALA A 95 -8.00 -11.05 1.33
C ALA A 95 -9.33 -11.35 0.62
N ASP A 96 -9.24 -11.72 -0.64
CA ASP A 96 -10.38 -12.21 -1.42
C ASP A 96 -10.81 -13.62 -1.01
N GLN A 97 -11.76 -14.20 -1.75
CA GLN A 97 -12.25 -15.55 -1.49
C GLN A 97 -11.17 -16.63 -1.68
N ASP A 98 -10.18 -16.37 -2.52
CA ASP A 98 -9.06 -17.24 -2.85
C ASP A 98 -7.83 -17.03 -1.98
N TYR A 99 -7.94 -16.19 -0.93
CA TYR A 99 -6.88 -15.84 0.01
C TYR A 99 -5.76 -14.98 -0.58
N TYR A 100 -6.00 -14.26 -1.69
CA TYR A 100 -5.05 -13.26 -2.17
C TYR A 100 -5.22 -11.95 -1.40
N PRO A 101 -4.13 -11.37 -0.89
CA PRO A 101 -4.20 -10.08 -0.20
C PRO A 101 -4.53 -8.95 -1.17
N ILE A 102 -5.53 -8.17 -0.82
CA ILE A 102 -5.99 -6.99 -1.56
C ILE A 102 -5.43 -5.72 -0.93
N ALA A 103 -5.36 -5.71 0.40
CA ALA A 103 -4.83 -4.60 1.18
C ALA A 103 -4.27 -5.09 2.52
N ILE A 104 -3.35 -4.34 3.08
CA ILE A 104 -2.76 -4.57 4.40
C ILE A 104 -3.09 -3.38 5.29
N PHE A 105 -3.64 -3.65 6.47
CA PHE A 105 -3.85 -2.65 7.49
C PHE A 105 -2.96 -2.96 8.69
N GLU A 106 -2.35 -1.93 9.25
CA GLU A 106 -1.51 -2.01 10.43
C GLU A 106 -1.99 -0.98 11.44
N TYR A 107 -2.21 -1.39 12.67
CA TYR A 107 -2.57 -0.48 13.75
C TYR A 107 -1.45 -0.41 14.78
N ARG A 108 -1.14 0.78 15.24
CA ARG A 108 -0.18 1.02 16.33
C ARG A 108 -0.79 1.93 17.39
N ASP A 109 -0.62 1.57 18.63
CA ASP A 109 -0.95 2.44 19.74
C ASP A 109 -0.03 3.67 19.78
N GLY A 110 -0.55 4.78 20.27
CA GLY A 110 0.22 6.03 20.41
C GLY A 110 -0.60 7.18 20.95
N THR A 111 0.05 8.30 21.17
CA THR A 111 -0.57 9.54 21.64
C THR A 111 -0.79 10.56 20.53
N LYS A 112 -0.10 10.40 19.40
CA LYS A 112 -0.22 11.24 18.22
C LYS A 112 -0.90 10.46 17.10
N GLU A 113 -1.98 11.01 16.61
CA GLU A 113 -2.67 10.46 15.45
C GLU A 113 -1.82 10.59 14.18
N LEU A 114 -1.68 9.49 13.46
CA LEU A 114 -0.97 9.44 12.19
C LEU A 114 -1.63 8.39 11.29
N LYS A 115 -1.89 8.76 10.06
CA LYS A 115 -2.35 7.86 9.00
C LYS A 115 -1.36 7.94 7.83
N VAL A 116 -0.81 6.81 7.43
CA VAL A 116 0.15 6.72 6.32
C VAL A 116 -0.33 5.67 5.33
N LYS A 117 -0.19 5.96 4.05
CA LYS A 117 -0.43 5.01 2.96
C LYS A 117 0.90 4.70 2.28
N ASP A 118 1.19 3.41 2.15
CA ASP A 118 2.38 2.87 1.50
C ASP A 118 1.99 1.78 0.51
N ASN A 119 2.96 1.15 -0.13
CA ASN A 119 2.75 0.04 -1.05
C ASN A 119 3.87 -0.98 -0.87
N GLU A 120 3.50 -2.22 -0.55
CA GLU A 120 4.42 -3.34 -0.39
C GLU A 120 4.09 -4.39 -1.45
N ASP A 121 5.02 -4.68 -2.34
CA ASP A 121 4.89 -5.64 -3.45
C ASP A 121 3.64 -5.45 -4.34
N GLY A 122 3.19 -4.19 -4.49
CA GLY A 122 2.01 -3.84 -5.26
C GLY A 122 0.71 -3.91 -4.46
N ILE A 123 0.76 -4.25 -3.18
CA ILE A 123 -0.38 -4.28 -2.26
C ILE A 123 -0.38 -2.98 -1.45
N PRO A 124 -1.48 -2.23 -1.41
CA PRO A 124 -1.57 -1.03 -0.59
C PRO A 124 -1.52 -1.36 0.89
N VAL A 125 -0.69 -0.62 1.63
CA VAL A 125 -0.52 -0.73 3.08
C VAL A 125 -1.03 0.55 3.73
N PHE A 126 -1.91 0.41 4.71
CA PHE A 126 -2.48 1.51 5.48
C PHE A 126 -2.05 1.40 6.94
N LEU A 127 -1.20 2.32 7.37
CA LEU A 127 -0.76 2.41 8.76
C LEU A 127 -1.64 3.41 9.51
N TYR A 128 -2.25 2.94 10.58
CA TYR A 128 -3.06 3.72 11.53
C TYR A 128 -2.34 3.77 12.87
N LYS A 129 -2.06 4.96 13.36
CA LYS A 129 -1.51 5.16 14.70
C LYS A 129 -2.47 5.99 15.53
N ALA A 130 -2.91 5.47 16.66
CA ALA A 130 -3.85 6.10 17.59
C ALA A 130 -5.23 6.47 16.98
N ILE A 131 -5.56 6.04 15.76
CA ILE A 131 -6.82 6.34 15.09
C ILE A 131 -7.68 5.08 15.09
N LEU A 132 -8.85 5.14 15.74
CA LEU A 132 -9.87 4.09 15.75
C LEU A 132 -11.17 4.67 15.17
N SER A 133 -11.17 4.96 13.87
CA SER A 133 -12.29 5.57 13.15
C SER A 133 -12.78 4.67 12.02
N SER A 134 -14.07 4.38 12.04
CA SER A 134 -14.77 3.64 10.99
C SER A 134 -14.82 4.44 9.68
N GLU A 135 -14.94 5.75 9.78
CA GLU A 135 -15.00 6.67 8.64
C GLU A 135 -13.67 6.66 7.87
N SER A 136 -12.54 6.75 8.61
CA SER A 136 -11.22 6.72 8.01
C SER A 136 -10.93 5.40 7.29
N ILE A 137 -11.41 4.28 7.81
CA ILE A 137 -11.31 2.95 7.17
C ILE A 137 -12.21 2.89 5.93
N SER A 138 -13.42 3.46 6.00
CA SER A 138 -14.35 3.53 4.87
C SER A 138 -13.77 4.32 3.69
N GLU A 139 -13.13 5.46 3.96
CA GLU A 139 -12.41 6.25 2.94
C GLU A 139 -11.32 5.44 2.24
N ASP A 140 -10.51 4.70 3.01
CA ASP A 140 -9.46 3.86 2.45
C ASP A 140 -10.05 2.69 1.66
N LYS A 141 -11.14 2.07 2.11
CA LYS A 141 -11.87 1.05 1.34
C LYS A 141 -12.32 1.60 -0.02
N LEU A 142 -12.90 2.79 -0.06
CA LEU A 142 -13.29 3.43 -1.32
C LEU A 142 -12.09 3.66 -2.24
N SER A 143 -10.93 4.01 -1.68
CA SER A 143 -9.69 4.19 -2.47
C SER A 143 -9.16 2.90 -3.10
N LEU A 144 -9.57 1.74 -2.61
CA LEU A 144 -9.17 0.43 -3.13
C LEU A 144 -9.97 -0.01 -4.36
N ASN A 145 -11.07 0.71 -4.70
CA ASN A 145 -12.01 0.32 -5.77
C ASN A 145 -12.51 -1.14 -5.66
N ILE A 146 -12.67 -1.62 -4.44
CA ILE A 146 -13.21 -2.94 -4.14
C ILE A 146 -14.72 -2.77 -3.99
N GLY A 147 -15.45 -3.10 -5.04
CA GLY A 147 -16.90 -3.13 -5.09
C GLY A 147 -17.38 -4.55 -5.21
#